data_557174d20fcfefeabd2c93e38511ecc8
#
_entry.id   557174d20fcfefeabd2c93e38511ecc8
#
_cell.length_a   1.000
_cell.length_b   1.000
_cell.length_c   1.000
_cell.angle_alpha   90.00
_cell.angle_beta   90.00
_cell.angle_gamma   90.00
#
_symmetry.space_group_name_H-M   'P 1'
#
loop_
_entity.id
_entity.type
_entity.pdbx_description
1 polymer ?
#
loop_
_entity_poly.entity_id
_entity_poly.type
_entity_poly.pdbx_seq_one_letter_code
_entity_poly.pdbx_strand_id
1 'polypeptide(L)'
;MIYPSNFEEKIGFTQLRRYLSEKCISPLGVRKCEAMSFLTNFEKVKCRLLQTNEMLQILRNDNELPIDNLHDMTQSLLSIRAEGSFMTSENLYKLKQSLETIRRVHHFFTI
;
A
#
# COMPACT_ATOMS: atom_id res chain seq x y z
N MET A 1 -24.84 -5.54 8.18
CA MET A 1 -24.17 -5.25 9.48
C MET A 1 -23.81 -6.56 10.16
N ILE A 2 -22.58 -6.68 10.63
CA ILE A 2 -22.13 -7.88 11.35
C ILE A 2 -22.23 -7.64 12.85
N TYR A 3 -22.78 -8.59 13.54
CA TYR A 3 -22.94 -8.53 14.98
C TYR A 3 -22.04 -9.58 15.66
N PRO A 4 -21.36 -9.23 16.76
CA PRO A 4 -21.31 -7.92 17.41
C PRO A 4 -20.47 -6.91 16.63
N SER A 5 -20.66 -5.61 16.89
CA SER A 5 -19.95 -4.54 16.17
C SER A 5 -18.42 -4.60 16.34
N ASN A 6 -17.95 -5.23 17.41
CA ASN A 6 -16.52 -5.43 17.68
C ASN A 6 -16.04 -6.83 17.32
N PHE A 7 -16.65 -7.46 16.31
CA PHE A 7 -16.32 -8.84 15.92
C PHE A 7 -14.85 -8.99 15.48
N GLU A 8 -14.27 -7.98 14.84
CA GLU A 8 -12.87 -8.02 14.41
C GLU A 8 -11.92 -8.20 15.57
N GLU A 9 -12.16 -7.47 16.67
CA GLU A 9 -11.39 -7.60 17.89
C GLU A 9 -11.57 -8.98 18.51
N LYS A 10 -12.79 -9.48 18.53
CA LYS A 10 -13.11 -10.77 19.14
C LYS A 10 -12.50 -11.96 18.40
N ILE A 11 -12.36 -11.88 17.10
CA ILE A 11 -11.73 -12.96 16.30
C ILE A 11 -10.23 -12.75 16.11
N GLY A 12 -9.65 -11.68 16.68
CA GLY A 12 -8.22 -11.40 16.57
C GLY A 12 -7.80 -10.66 15.32
N PHE A 13 -8.74 -10.21 14.50
CA PHE A 13 -8.42 -9.52 13.23
C PHE A 13 -7.77 -8.15 13.49
N THR A 14 -8.14 -7.47 14.56
CA THR A 14 -7.51 -6.20 14.95
C THR A 14 -6.00 -6.38 15.16
N GLN A 15 -5.60 -7.46 15.79
CA GLN A 15 -4.19 -7.80 16.00
C GLN A 15 -3.49 -8.10 14.66
N LEU A 16 -4.15 -8.85 13.78
CA LEU A 16 -3.62 -9.17 12.45
C LEU A 16 -3.43 -7.91 11.61
N ARG A 17 -4.41 -7.00 11.64
CA ARG A 17 -4.31 -5.71 10.94
C ARG A 17 -3.10 -4.92 11.42
N ARG A 18 -2.86 -4.90 12.72
CA ARG A 18 -1.70 -4.22 13.29
C ARG A 18 -0.39 -4.81 12.77
N TYR A 19 -0.29 -6.13 12.74
CA TYR A 19 0.91 -6.80 12.21
C TYR A 19 1.14 -6.46 10.74
N LEU A 20 0.08 -6.42 9.93
CA LEU A 20 0.18 -6.04 8.52
C LEU A 20 0.64 -4.59 8.37
N SER A 21 0.12 -3.68 9.20
CA SER A 21 0.50 -2.27 9.18
C SER A 21 1.98 -2.08 9.52
N GLU A 22 2.51 -2.86 10.45
CA GLU A 22 3.93 -2.84 10.83
C GLU A 22 4.85 -3.30 9.70
N LYS A 23 4.35 -4.10 8.77
CA LYS A 23 5.11 -4.59 7.61
C LYS A 23 5.08 -3.65 6.41
N CYS A 24 4.25 -2.62 6.44
CA CYS A 24 4.15 -1.68 5.33
C CYS A 24 5.38 -0.77 5.27
N ILE A 25 5.84 -0.48 4.05
CA ILE A 25 7.02 0.35 3.82
C ILE A 25 6.70 1.84 3.73
N SER A 26 5.42 2.21 3.65
CA SER A 26 5.00 3.61 3.53
C SER A 26 3.65 3.85 4.22
N PRO A 27 3.35 5.12 4.57
CA PRO A 27 2.04 5.48 5.09
C PRO A 27 0.88 5.15 4.14
N LEU A 28 1.14 5.09 2.83
CA LEU A 28 0.15 4.70 1.83
C LEU A 28 -0.35 3.27 2.07
N GLY A 29 0.58 2.34 2.32
CA GLY A 29 0.25 0.95 2.64
C GLY A 29 -0.47 0.84 3.98
N VAL A 30 -0.03 1.58 4.99
CA VAL A 30 -0.68 1.61 6.31
C VAL A 30 -2.15 2.03 6.17
N ARG A 31 -2.43 3.08 5.41
CA ARG A 31 -3.81 3.52 5.17
C ARG A 31 -4.66 2.44 4.49
N LYS A 32 -4.07 1.68 3.56
CA LYS A 32 -4.77 0.56 2.93
C LYS A 32 -5.12 -0.54 3.93
N CYS A 33 -4.22 -0.85 4.85
CA CYS A 33 -4.47 -1.83 5.91
C CYS A 33 -5.58 -1.35 6.86
N GLU A 34 -5.55 -0.08 7.23
CA GLU A 34 -6.58 0.51 8.10
C GLU A 34 -7.95 0.55 7.44
N ALA A 35 -7.98 0.68 6.11
CA ALA A 35 -9.22 0.74 5.33
C ALA A 35 -9.81 -0.64 5.03
N MET A 36 -9.11 -1.73 5.38
CA MET A 36 -9.64 -3.08 5.16
C MET A 36 -10.93 -3.30 5.95
N SER A 37 -11.92 -3.85 5.30
CA SER A 37 -13.23 -4.11 5.91
C SER A 37 -13.74 -5.48 5.50
N PHE A 38 -14.71 -5.98 6.26
CA PHE A 38 -15.39 -7.23 5.94
C PHE A 38 -16.15 -7.09 4.61
N LEU A 39 -15.96 -8.07 3.74
CA LEU A 39 -16.63 -8.12 2.43
C LEU A 39 -17.63 -9.27 2.41
N THR A 40 -18.84 -9.01 1.90
CA THR A 40 -19.90 -10.01 1.76
C THR A 40 -20.12 -10.45 0.31
N ASN A 41 -19.59 -9.70 -0.65
CA ASN A 41 -19.73 -10.02 -2.07
C ASN A 41 -18.73 -11.10 -2.46
N PHE A 42 -19.25 -12.25 -2.90
CA PHE A 42 -18.43 -13.41 -3.26
C PHE A 42 -17.38 -13.08 -4.34
N GLU A 43 -17.79 -12.38 -5.40
CA GLU A 43 -16.88 -12.06 -6.51
C GLU A 43 -15.74 -11.15 -6.06
N LYS A 44 -16.02 -10.19 -5.17
CA LYS A 44 -14.98 -9.30 -4.62
C LYS A 44 -14.01 -10.08 -3.74
N VAL A 45 -14.51 -10.94 -2.88
CA VAL A 45 -13.67 -11.77 -2.01
C VAL A 45 -12.78 -12.69 -2.85
N LYS A 46 -13.36 -13.36 -3.86
CA LYS A 46 -12.62 -14.22 -4.77
C LYS A 46 -11.51 -13.46 -5.50
N CYS A 47 -11.82 -12.29 -6.04
CA CYS A 47 -10.85 -11.45 -6.74
C CYS A 47 -9.69 -11.06 -5.83
N ARG A 48 -9.97 -10.62 -4.61
CA ARG A 48 -8.93 -10.24 -3.64
C ARG A 48 -8.04 -11.41 -3.26
N LEU A 49 -8.63 -12.58 -3.04
CA LEU A 49 -7.87 -13.80 -2.71
C LEU A 49 -6.97 -14.22 -3.87
N LEU A 50 -7.46 -14.16 -5.10
CA LEU A 50 -6.67 -14.47 -6.28
C LEU A 50 -5.51 -13.51 -6.46
N GLN A 51 -5.72 -12.22 -6.28
CA GLN A 51 -4.67 -11.20 -6.35
C GLN A 51 -3.59 -11.46 -5.30
N THR A 52 -3.99 -11.77 -4.08
CA THR A 52 -3.05 -12.10 -2.99
C THR A 52 -2.23 -13.34 -3.33
N ASN A 53 -2.88 -14.37 -3.86
CA ASN A 53 -2.20 -15.61 -4.25
C ASN A 53 -1.20 -15.38 -5.38
N GLU A 54 -1.56 -14.59 -6.38
CA GLU A 54 -0.66 -14.23 -7.50
C GLU A 54 0.59 -13.51 -6.99
N MET A 55 0.41 -12.53 -6.11
CA MET A 55 1.53 -11.81 -5.51
C MET A 55 2.41 -12.74 -4.68
N LEU A 56 1.80 -13.65 -3.91
CA LEU A 56 2.54 -14.63 -3.12
C LEU A 56 3.42 -15.51 -4.00
N GLN A 57 2.89 -15.95 -5.15
CA GLN A 57 3.66 -16.75 -6.11
C GLN A 57 4.82 -15.96 -6.71
N ILE A 58 4.60 -14.69 -7.04
CA ILE A 58 5.67 -13.81 -7.54
C ILE A 58 6.80 -13.71 -6.51
N LEU A 59 6.45 -13.51 -5.24
CA LEU A 59 7.45 -13.39 -4.18
C LEU A 59 8.19 -14.70 -3.90
N ARG A 60 7.59 -15.85 -4.19
CA ARG A 60 8.23 -17.16 -4.00
C ARG A 60 9.16 -17.58 -5.14
N ASN A 61 9.09 -16.90 -6.27
CA ASN A 61 9.83 -17.29 -7.49
C ASN A 61 11.16 -16.56 -7.62
N ASP A 62 11.91 -16.38 -6.56
CA ASP A 62 13.27 -15.80 -6.53
C ASP A 62 13.40 -14.42 -7.20
N ASN A 63 12.30 -13.80 -7.56
CA ASN A 63 12.27 -12.46 -8.14
C ASN A 63 12.06 -11.45 -7.02
N GLU A 64 13.08 -10.64 -6.76
CA GLU A 64 12.99 -9.60 -5.75
C GLU A 64 12.16 -8.43 -6.27
N LEU A 65 11.01 -8.20 -5.64
CA LEU A 65 10.19 -7.04 -5.99
C LEU A 65 10.88 -5.76 -5.48
N PRO A 66 11.21 -4.81 -6.37
CA PRO A 66 11.98 -3.61 -5.97
C PRO A 66 11.09 -2.56 -5.28
N ILE A 67 10.61 -2.86 -4.09
CA ILE A 67 9.75 -1.97 -3.29
C ILE A 67 10.54 -1.37 -2.12
N ASP A 68 11.30 -0.34 -2.39
CA ASP A 68 12.04 0.41 -1.37
C ASP A 68 11.80 1.91 -1.56
N ASN A 69 12.12 2.72 -0.57
CA ASN A 69 12.10 4.18 -0.67
C ASN A 69 10.81 4.76 -1.30
N LEU A 70 9.65 4.29 -0.85
CA LEU A 70 8.37 4.86 -1.29
C LEU A 70 7.84 5.80 -0.22
N HIS A 71 7.67 7.07 -0.58
CA HIS A 71 7.20 8.12 0.33
C HIS A 71 5.78 8.55 -0.04
N ASP A 72 5.04 9.01 0.97
CA ASP A 72 3.74 9.62 0.73
C ASP A 72 3.95 11.09 0.33
N MET A 73 3.85 11.37 -0.97
CA MET A 73 4.06 12.70 -1.53
C MET A 73 2.76 13.50 -1.71
N THR A 74 1.64 13.00 -1.20
CA THR A 74 0.33 13.60 -1.42
C THR A 74 0.29 15.07 -1.00
N GLN A 75 0.71 15.39 0.22
CA GLN A 75 0.68 16.76 0.72
C GLN A 75 1.67 17.67 -0.01
N SER A 76 2.87 17.16 -0.28
CA SER A 76 3.88 17.94 -1.01
C SER A 76 3.43 18.29 -2.42
N LEU A 77 2.78 17.34 -3.11
CA LEU A 77 2.26 17.57 -4.46
C LEU A 77 1.08 18.55 -4.44
N LEU A 78 0.19 18.45 -3.45
CA LEU A 78 -0.91 19.38 -3.31
C LEU A 78 -0.41 20.82 -3.03
N SER A 79 0.66 20.95 -2.26
CA SER A 79 1.20 22.27 -1.88
C SER A 79 1.79 23.04 -3.05
N ILE A 80 2.23 22.37 -4.13
CA ILE A 80 2.80 23.03 -5.30
C ILE A 80 1.79 23.30 -6.42
N ARG A 81 0.50 23.08 -6.19
CA ARG A 81 -0.55 23.39 -7.17
C ARG A 81 -0.74 24.90 -7.36
N ALA A 82 -0.44 25.67 -6.33
CA ALA A 82 -0.55 27.14 -6.40
C ALA A 82 0.61 27.73 -7.21
N GLU A 83 0.30 28.69 -8.08
CA GLU A 83 1.31 29.38 -8.88
C GLU A 83 2.32 30.07 -7.96
N GLY A 84 3.61 30.00 -8.32
CA GLY A 84 4.70 30.57 -7.55
C GLY A 84 5.16 29.75 -6.36
N SER A 85 4.51 28.64 -6.08
CA SER A 85 4.95 27.73 -5.03
C SER A 85 6.09 26.83 -5.50
N PHE A 86 6.85 26.30 -4.53
CA PHE A 86 7.97 25.42 -4.83
C PHE A 86 8.07 24.32 -3.76
N MET A 87 8.75 23.23 -4.13
CA MET A 87 9.01 22.12 -3.23
C MET A 87 10.38 22.29 -2.60
N THR A 88 10.53 21.92 -1.33
CA THR A 88 11.85 21.93 -0.67
C THR A 88 12.76 20.89 -1.34
N SER A 89 14.08 21.08 -1.22
CA SER A 89 15.05 20.12 -1.77
C SER A 89 14.90 18.75 -1.15
N GLU A 90 14.57 18.66 0.14
CA GLU A 90 14.30 17.39 0.82
C GLU A 90 13.09 16.68 0.21
N ASN A 91 11.98 17.38 0.01
CA ASN A 91 10.78 16.80 -0.58
C ASN A 91 11.00 16.43 -2.05
N LEU A 92 11.77 17.22 -2.77
CA LEU A 92 12.13 16.91 -4.15
C LEU A 92 12.95 15.64 -4.25
N TYR A 93 13.87 15.43 -3.31
CA TYR A 93 14.66 14.18 -3.22
C TYR A 93 13.76 12.97 -2.93
N LYS A 94 12.83 13.11 -1.98
CA LYS A 94 11.85 12.05 -1.66
C LYS A 94 10.98 11.72 -2.87
N LEU A 95 10.57 12.73 -3.63
CA LEU A 95 9.80 12.54 -4.86
C LEU A 95 10.61 11.76 -5.89
N LYS A 96 11.88 12.12 -6.06
CA LYS A 96 12.79 11.40 -6.96
C LYS A 96 12.89 9.92 -6.57
N GLN A 97 13.12 9.62 -5.28
CA GLN A 97 13.20 8.26 -4.79
C GLN A 97 11.91 7.47 -5.06
N SER A 98 10.76 8.09 -4.79
CA SER A 98 9.47 7.46 -5.02
C SER A 98 9.22 7.17 -6.50
N LEU A 99 9.55 8.10 -7.38
CA LEU A 99 9.41 7.91 -8.83
C LEU A 99 10.34 6.82 -9.36
N GLU A 100 11.56 6.74 -8.85
CA GLU A 100 12.49 5.66 -9.21
C GLU A 100 11.97 4.30 -8.78
N THR A 101 11.40 4.20 -7.58
CA THR A 101 10.80 2.97 -7.09
C THR A 101 9.61 2.55 -7.96
N ILE A 102 8.73 3.50 -8.28
CA ILE A 102 7.57 3.24 -9.16
C ILE A 102 8.04 2.76 -10.53
N ARG A 103 9.05 3.39 -11.08
CA ARG A 103 9.63 2.99 -12.38
C ARG A 103 10.17 1.56 -12.34
N ARG A 104 10.90 1.22 -11.28
CA ARG A 104 11.46 -0.13 -11.11
C ARG A 104 10.37 -1.18 -10.95
N VAL A 105 9.33 -0.89 -10.18
CA VAL A 105 8.18 -1.78 -10.02
C VAL A 105 7.45 -1.97 -11.35
N HIS A 106 7.22 -0.88 -12.07
CA HIS A 106 6.61 -0.95 -13.40
C HIS A 106 7.42 -1.84 -14.35
N HIS A 107 8.73 -1.63 -14.39
CA HIS A 107 9.63 -2.44 -15.21
C HIS A 107 9.58 -3.92 -14.82
N PHE A 108 9.56 -4.21 -13.52
CA PHE A 108 9.46 -5.58 -12.99
C PHE A 108 8.25 -6.33 -13.56
N PHE A 109 7.09 -5.66 -13.66
CA PHE A 109 5.86 -6.29 -14.15
C PHE A 109 5.71 -6.27 -15.67
N THR A 110 6.56 -5.56 -16.41
CA THR A 110 6.47 -5.45 -17.87
C THR A 110 7.48 -6.30 -18.62
N ILE A 111 8.34 -7.01 -17.92
CA ILE A 111 9.34 -7.91 -18.54
C ILE A 111 8.70 -9.21 -18.99
#